data_2bca849c1ee72ce1f3a0a3885936f434
#
_entry.id   2bca849c1ee72ce1f3a0a3885936f434
#
_cell.length_a   1.000
_cell.length_b   1.000
_cell.length_c   1.000
_cell.angle_alpha   90.00
_cell.angle_beta   90.00
_cell.angle_gamma   90.00
#
_symmetry.space_group_name_H-M   'P 1'
#
loop_
_entity.id
_entity.type
_entity.pdbx_description
1 polymer ?
#
loop_
_entity_poly.entity_id
_entity_poly.type
_entity_poly.pdbx_seq_one_letter_code
_entity_poly.pdbx_strand_id
1 'polypeptide(L)'
;MLSKLRHVQLVSLIGYCDDEGEMILVYDYMEHRTLREHLYHTNKPCLSWKRRLDICVGVAKGLHYLHSGSEEQSETHVNTMVKGSFGHIDPEYYRAQQLTKKSDVYSFGVVLFEVLCARPVIDAELGEEQVRFGRMVQDLSSEGNTT
;
A
#
# COMPACT_ATOMS: atom_id res chain seq x y z
N MET A 1 -10.19 -14.90 11.04
CA MET A 1 -9.97 -14.98 9.59
C MET A 1 -8.53 -14.63 9.21
N LEU A 2 -7.98 -13.48 9.62
CA LEU A 2 -6.60 -13.05 9.29
C LEU A 2 -5.51 -14.02 9.75
N SER A 3 -5.69 -14.74 10.86
CA SER A 3 -4.73 -15.73 11.39
C SER A 3 -4.52 -16.97 10.50
N LYS A 4 -5.37 -17.17 9.50
CA LYS A 4 -5.27 -18.28 8.52
C LYS A 4 -4.48 -17.91 7.27
N LEU A 5 -4.24 -16.61 7.03
CA LEU A 5 -3.49 -16.13 5.88
C LEU A 5 -2.00 -16.36 6.11
N ARG A 6 -1.42 -17.30 5.39
CA ARG A 6 0.02 -17.61 5.43
C ARG A 6 0.58 -17.64 4.02
N HIS A 7 1.49 -16.73 3.74
CA HIS A 7 2.18 -16.66 2.47
C HIS A 7 3.59 -16.08 2.68
N VAL A 8 4.57 -16.56 1.95
CA VAL A 8 5.98 -16.17 2.09
C VAL A 8 6.23 -14.67 1.91
N GLN A 9 5.34 -13.98 1.20
CA GLN A 9 5.43 -12.53 0.94
C GLN A 9 4.51 -11.70 1.86
N LEU A 10 3.87 -12.31 2.85
CA LEU A 10 3.02 -11.61 3.82
C LEU A 10 3.62 -11.74 5.22
N VAL A 11 3.55 -10.65 5.98
CA VAL A 11 3.89 -10.67 7.41
C VAL A 11 2.84 -11.47 8.16
N SER A 12 3.27 -12.45 8.94
CA SER A 12 2.35 -13.30 9.69
C SER A 12 1.78 -12.56 10.89
N LEU A 13 0.46 -12.63 11.06
CA LEU A 13 -0.20 -12.21 12.28
C LEU A 13 0.00 -13.30 13.35
N ILE A 14 0.67 -12.96 14.45
CA ILE A 14 0.93 -13.86 15.60
C ILE A 14 -0.31 -13.92 16.48
N GLY A 15 -0.94 -12.77 16.72
CA GLY A 15 -2.08 -12.67 17.62
C GLY A 15 -2.66 -11.26 17.68
N TYR A 16 -3.59 -11.08 18.61
CA TYR A 16 -4.17 -9.77 18.91
C TYR A 16 -4.42 -9.67 20.43
N CYS A 17 -4.47 -8.43 20.89
CA CYS A 17 -4.92 -8.11 22.24
C CYS A 17 -6.12 -7.15 22.10
N ASP A 18 -7.18 -7.44 22.84
CA ASP A 18 -8.38 -6.60 22.95
C ASP A 18 -8.63 -6.41 24.46
N ASP A 19 -8.10 -5.33 25.02
CA ASP A 19 -8.12 -5.07 26.44
C ASP A 19 -8.25 -3.56 26.69
N GLU A 20 -9.03 -3.19 27.70
CA GLU A 20 -9.30 -1.79 28.11
C GLU A 20 -9.72 -0.85 26.97
N GLY A 21 -10.37 -1.38 25.92
CA GLY A 21 -10.82 -0.60 24.75
C GLY A 21 -9.75 -0.37 23.68
N GLU A 22 -8.55 -0.93 23.87
CA GLU A 22 -7.46 -0.91 22.89
C GLU A 22 -7.41 -2.22 22.10
N MET A 23 -7.34 -2.13 20.78
CA MET A 23 -7.18 -3.29 19.91
C MET A 23 -5.80 -3.29 19.25
N ILE A 24 -4.95 -4.22 19.64
CA ILE A 24 -3.55 -4.33 19.20
C ILE A 24 -3.36 -5.60 18.37
N LEU A 25 -2.80 -5.44 17.18
CA LEU A 25 -2.40 -6.56 16.33
C LEU A 25 -0.90 -6.84 16.50
N VAL A 26 -0.53 -8.09 16.71
CA VAL A 26 0.85 -8.53 16.91
C VAL A 26 1.30 -9.33 15.70
N TYR A 27 2.39 -8.88 15.07
CA TYR A 27 2.96 -9.48 13.86
C TYR A 27 4.37 -10.01 14.09
N ASP A 28 4.87 -10.86 13.19
CA ASP A 28 6.28 -11.22 13.13
C ASP A 28 7.16 -9.97 13.04
N TYR A 29 8.26 -9.98 13.78
CA TYR A 29 9.22 -8.86 13.79
C TYR A 29 9.99 -8.78 12.46
N MET A 30 9.94 -7.63 11.81
CA MET A 30 10.64 -7.36 10.55
C MET A 30 11.98 -6.67 10.82
N GLU A 31 13.07 -7.46 10.90
CA GLU A 31 14.43 -6.98 11.21
C GLU A 31 14.92 -5.92 10.22
N HIS A 32 14.57 -6.05 8.94
CA HIS A 32 15.03 -5.15 7.90
C HIS A 32 14.21 -3.86 7.79
N ARG A 33 13.18 -3.69 8.64
CA ARG A 33 12.32 -2.51 8.68
C ARG A 33 11.54 -2.25 7.39
N THR A 34 11.29 -0.96 7.05
CA THR A 34 10.41 -0.56 5.95
C THR A 34 11.18 -0.33 4.66
N LEU A 35 10.53 -0.55 3.52
CA LEU A 35 11.06 -0.23 2.20
C LEU A 35 11.41 1.26 2.10
N ARG A 36 10.60 2.13 2.68
CA ARG A 36 10.83 3.58 2.76
C ARG A 36 12.22 3.92 3.29
N GLU A 37 12.64 3.30 4.38
CA GLU A 37 13.94 3.53 5.01
C GLU A 37 15.12 3.08 4.14
N HIS A 38 14.88 2.25 3.12
CA HIS A 38 15.88 1.78 2.19
C HIS A 38 15.87 2.50 0.84
N LEU A 39 14.80 3.23 0.51
CA LEU A 39 14.69 3.97 -0.73
C LEU A 39 15.18 5.41 -0.61
N TYR A 40 14.83 6.08 0.49
CA TYR A 40 15.13 7.50 0.69
C TYR A 40 15.24 7.84 2.18
N HIS A 41 15.83 9.02 2.50
CA HIS A 41 16.09 9.48 3.87
C HIS A 41 16.93 8.52 4.71
N THR A 42 17.97 7.93 4.10
CA THR A 42 18.82 6.93 4.77
C THR A 42 20.30 7.15 4.50
N ASN A 43 21.10 6.89 5.52
CA ASN A 43 22.56 6.79 5.40
C ASN A 43 23.02 5.37 4.99
N LYS A 44 22.06 4.46 4.71
CA LYS A 44 22.35 3.09 4.28
C LYS A 44 22.66 3.04 2.78
N PRO A 45 23.42 2.03 2.32
CA PRO A 45 23.62 1.81 0.90
C PRO A 45 22.28 1.66 0.16
N CYS A 46 22.11 2.35 -0.95
CA CYS A 46 20.92 2.24 -1.77
C CYS A 46 20.68 0.79 -2.23
N LEU A 47 19.44 0.35 -2.21
CA LEU A 47 19.05 -0.93 -2.80
C LEU A 47 19.43 -0.96 -4.28
N SER A 48 20.09 -2.04 -4.71
CA SER A 48 20.35 -2.28 -6.13
C SER A 48 19.04 -2.39 -6.91
N TRP A 49 19.10 -2.05 -8.21
CA TRP A 49 17.91 -2.13 -9.07
C TRP A 49 17.27 -3.52 -9.08
N LYS A 50 18.11 -4.56 -9.16
CA LYS A 50 17.63 -5.95 -9.07
C LYS A 50 16.84 -6.19 -7.77
N ARG A 51 17.38 -5.76 -6.64
CA ARG A 51 16.72 -5.95 -5.33
C ARG A 51 15.39 -5.22 -5.27
N ARG A 52 15.30 -4.02 -5.84
CA ARG A 52 14.04 -3.26 -5.92
C ARG A 52 12.99 -4.01 -6.72
N LEU A 53 13.35 -4.57 -7.87
CA LEU A 53 12.45 -5.36 -8.70
C LEU A 53 12.02 -6.65 -7.99
N ASP A 54 12.94 -7.36 -7.33
CA ASP A 54 12.62 -8.57 -6.57
C ASP A 54 11.59 -8.28 -5.48
N ILE A 55 11.71 -7.14 -4.79
CA ILE A 55 10.74 -6.67 -3.79
C ILE A 55 9.37 -6.42 -4.44
N CYS A 56 9.33 -5.69 -5.57
CA CYS A 56 8.07 -5.41 -6.28
C CYS A 56 7.36 -6.69 -6.72
N VAL A 57 8.10 -7.66 -7.25
CA VAL A 57 7.56 -8.98 -7.63
C VAL A 57 7.02 -9.71 -6.39
N GLY A 58 7.73 -9.63 -5.26
CA GLY A 58 7.27 -10.20 -4.00
C GLY A 58 5.94 -9.60 -3.53
N VAL A 59 5.82 -8.26 -3.55
CA VAL A 59 4.58 -7.55 -3.19
C VAL A 59 3.43 -7.95 -4.12
N ALA A 60 3.67 -8.00 -5.45
CA ALA A 60 2.67 -8.40 -6.42
C ALA A 60 2.14 -9.84 -6.16
N LYS A 61 3.03 -10.77 -5.82
CA LYS A 61 2.65 -12.15 -5.46
C LYS A 61 1.83 -12.20 -4.16
N GLY A 62 2.20 -11.42 -3.15
CA GLY A 62 1.44 -11.31 -1.90
C GLY A 62 0.03 -10.75 -2.15
N LEU A 63 -0.07 -9.69 -2.96
CA LEU A 63 -1.34 -9.07 -3.32
C LEU A 63 -2.22 -10.03 -4.13
N HIS A 64 -1.65 -10.72 -5.11
CA HIS A 64 -2.35 -11.76 -5.88
C HIS A 64 -2.91 -12.86 -4.96
N TYR A 65 -2.13 -13.34 -4.00
CA TYR A 65 -2.58 -14.35 -3.03
C TYR A 65 -3.79 -13.85 -2.23
N LEU A 66 -3.77 -12.61 -1.75
CA LEU A 66 -4.89 -12.02 -1.02
C LEU A 66 -6.15 -11.91 -1.88
N HIS A 67 -5.99 -11.54 -3.16
CA HIS A 67 -7.11 -11.39 -4.09
C HIS A 67 -7.68 -12.73 -4.55
N SER A 68 -6.86 -13.78 -4.67
CA SER A 68 -7.29 -15.11 -5.11
C SER A 68 -8.05 -15.88 -4.01
N GLY A 69 -7.66 -15.68 -2.74
CA GLY A 69 -8.33 -16.34 -1.61
C GLY A 69 -9.73 -15.80 -1.29
N SER A 70 -10.17 -14.73 -1.94
CA SER A 70 -11.47 -14.09 -1.72
C SER A 70 -12.53 -14.43 -2.77
N GLU A 71 -12.29 -15.42 -3.64
CA GLU A 71 -13.26 -15.81 -4.68
C GLU A 71 -14.53 -16.46 -4.11
N GLU A 72 -14.48 -17.00 -2.89
CA GLU A 72 -15.66 -17.58 -2.22
C GLU A 72 -16.55 -16.53 -1.51
N GLN A 73 -16.11 -15.28 -1.39
CA GLN A 73 -16.92 -14.22 -0.80
C GLN A 73 -17.42 -13.30 -1.92
N SER A 74 -18.71 -13.38 -2.21
CA SER A 74 -19.40 -12.66 -3.28
C SER A 74 -19.44 -11.12 -3.11
N GLU A 75 -18.80 -10.57 -2.11
CA GLU A 75 -18.73 -9.13 -1.91
C GLU A 75 -17.55 -8.54 -2.67
N THR A 76 -17.87 -7.80 -3.72
CA THR A 76 -16.89 -7.12 -4.57
C THR A 76 -16.27 -5.89 -3.92
N HIS A 77 -16.82 -5.45 -2.78
CA HIS A 77 -16.36 -4.26 -2.04
C HIS A 77 -16.67 -4.38 -0.54
N VAL A 78 -15.91 -3.64 0.26
CA VAL A 78 -16.14 -3.49 1.70
C VAL A 78 -16.41 -2.03 2.01
N ASN A 79 -17.57 -1.75 2.61
CA ASN A 79 -17.89 -0.42 3.11
C ASN A 79 -17.11 -0.19 4.41
N THR A 80 -16.26 0.81 4.43
CA THR A 80 -15.43 1.13 5.59
C THR A 80 -15.07 2.60 5.62
N MET A 81 -14.81 3.11 6.82
CA MET A 81 -14.19 4.44 6.93
C MET A 81 -12.85 4.44 6.19
N VAL A 82 -12.59 5.51 5.45
CA VAL A 82 -11.34 5.65 4.68
C VAL A 82 -10.16 5.62 5.64
N LYS A 83 -9.28 4.65 5.43
CA LYS A 83 -8.02 4.49 6.18
C LYS A 83 -6.89 4.26 5.19
N GLY A 84 -5.75 4.87 5.45
CA GLY A 84 -4.54 4.70 4.63
C GLY A 84 -3.64 5.93 4.69
N SER A 85 -2.44 5.79 4.13
CA SER A 85 -1.48 6.88 4.04
C SER A 85 -1.85 7.83 2.91
N PHE A 86 -1.84 9.12 3.19
CA PHE A 86 -2.10 10.15 2.19
C PHE A 86 -1.13 9.97 0.99
N GLY A 87 -1.64 10.12 -0.22
CA GLY A 87 -0.91 9.85 -1.47
C GLY A 87 -0.96 8.40 -1.96
N HIS A 88 -1.28 7.43 -1.10
CA HIS A 88 -1.44 6.01 -1.46
C HIS A 88 -2.89 5.58 -1.53
N ILE A 89 -3.82 6.43 -1.07
CA ILE A 89 -5.25 6.13 -1.07
C ILE A 89 -5.79 6.32 -2.49
N ASP A 90 -6.48 5.30 -2.99
CA ASP A 90 -7.24 5.37 -4.23
C ASP A 90 -8.31 6.47 -4.14
N PRO A 91 -8.35 7.44 -5.08
CA PRO A 91 -9.34 8.51 -5.08
C PRO A 91 -10.78 8.00 -5.17
N GLU A 92 -11.02 6.89 -5.85
CA GLU A 92 -12.33 6.27 -5.96
C GLU A 92 -12.77 5.68 -4.62
N TYR A 93 -11.88 4.97 -3.94
CA TYR A 93 -12.11 4.52 -2.57
C TYR A 93 -12.35 5.68 -1.60
N TYR A 94 -11.58 6.76 -1.72
CA TYR A 94 -11.77 7.95 -0.89
C TYR A 94 -13.16 8.57 -1.04
N ARG A 95 -13.68 8.63 -2.27
CA ARG A 95 -15.00 9.23 -2.58
C ARG A 95 -16.16 8.31 -2.23
N ALA A 96 -16.05 7.03 -2.62
CA ALA A 96 -17.13 6.06 -2.48
C ALA A 96 -17.17 5.38 -1.12
N GLN A 97 -16.10 5.46 -0.32
CA GLN A 97 -15.90 4.71 0.92
C GLN A 97 -16.05 3.18 0.74
N GLN A 98 -15.79 2.72 -0.47
CA GLN A 98 -15.86 1.32 -0.87
C GLN A 98 -14.47 0.82 -1.26
N LEU A 99 -13.88 0.00 -0.38
CA LEU A 99 -12.61 -0.64 -0.64
C LEU A 99 -12.80 -1.81 -1.60
N THR A 100 -12.04 -1.85 -2.68
CA THR A 100 -12.08 -2.88 -3.70
C THR A 100 -10.69 -3.43 -3.99
N LYS A 101 -10.61 -4.57 -4.70
CA LYS A 101 -9.32 -5.07 -5.22
C LYS A 101 -8.60 -4.05 -6.11
N LYS A 102 -9.33 -3.17 -6.81
CA LYS A 102 -8.75 -2.10 -7.63
C LYS A 102 -8.04 -1.04 -6.78
N SER A 103 -8.57 -0.75 -5.60
CA SER A 103 -7.96 0.21 -4.67
C SER A 103 -6.59 -0.28 -4.17
N ASP A 104 -6.43 -1.59 -3.95
CA ASP A 104 -5.14 -2.20 -3.61
C ASP A 104 -4.16 -2.12 -4.78
N VAL A 105 -4.63 -2.35 -6.02
CA VAL A 105 -3.81 -2.24 -7.23
C VAL A 105 -3.35 -0.80 -7.46
N TYR A 106 -4.22 0.20 -7.21
CA TYR A 106 -3.85 1.61 -7.23
C TYR A 106 -2.73 1.91 -6.23
N SER A 107 -2.92 1.53 -4.96
CA SER A 107 -1.92 1.75 -3.90
C SER A 107 -0.59 1.06 -4.23
N PHE A 108 -0.64 -0.15 -4.80
CA PHE A 108 0.55 -0.86 -5.27
C PHE A 108 1.24 -0.10 -6.42
N GLY A 109 0.49 0.45 -7.37
CA GLY A 109 1.01 1.30 -8.44
C GLY A 109 1.79 2.50 -7.90
N VAL A 110 1.27 3.14 -6.86
CA VAL A 110 1.95 4.25 -6.17
C VAL A 110 3.29 3.78 -5.57
N VAL A 111 3.31 2.64 -4.88
CA VAL A 111 4.55 2.05 -4.34
C VAL A 111 5.57 1.75 -5.46
N LEU A 112 5.12 1.27 -6.63
CA LEU A 112 6.00 1.05 -7.78
C LEU A 112 6.66 2.35 -8.24
N PHE A 113 5.94 3.47 -8.29
CA PHE A 113 6.51 4.78 -8.60
C PHE A 113 7.55 5.22 -7.57
N GLU A 114 7.30 5.03 -6.27
CA GLU A 114 8.28 5.32 -5.23
C GLU A 114 9.57 4.50 -5.41
N VAL A 115 9.41 3.21 -5.75
CA VAL A 115 10.56 2.33 -6.00
C VAL A 115 11.36 2.76 -7.22
N LEU A 116 10.69 3.15 -8.31
CA LEU A 116 11.31 3.62 -9.54
C LEU A 116 12.06 4.94 -9.33
N CYS A 117 11.40 5.90 -8.70
CA CYS A 117 11.92 7.26 -8.54
C CYS A 117 12.87 7.38 -7.32
N ALA A 118 12.86 6.41 -6.40
CA ALA A 118 13.52 6.49 -5.09
C ALA A 118 13.15 7.76 -4.32
N ARG A 119 11.89 8.17 -4.42
CA ARG A 119 11.33 9.37 -3.78
C ARG A 119 9.94 9.07 -3.24
N PRO A 120 9.53 9.68 -2.12
CA PRO A 120 8.17 9.59 -1.65
C PRO A 120 7.20 10.25 -2.64
N VAL A 121 5.98 9.72 -2.75
CA VAL A 121 4.91 10.33 -3.58
C VAL A 121 4.55 11.72 -3.08
N ILE A 122 4.64 11.92 -1.77
CA ILE A 122 4.47 13.23 -1.15
C ILE A 122 5.74 13.52 -0.37
N ASP A 123 6.47 14.50 -0.83
CA ASP A 123 7.64 15.01 -0.14
C ASP A 123 7.31 16.38 0.45
N ALA A 124 7.17 16.43 1.77
CA ALA A 124 6.84 17.66 2.49
C ALA A 124 7.99 18.70 2.47
N GLU A 125 9.21 18.26 2.10
CA GLU A 125 10.38 19.14 2.05
C GLU A 125 10.54 19.86 0.70
N LEU A 126 9.85 19.35 -0.34
CA LEU A 126 9.97 19.89 -1.70
C LEU A 126 8.70 20.69 -2.06
N GLY A 127 8.50 21.86 -1.48
CA GLY A 127 7.54 22.91 -1.84
C GLY A 127 6.31 22.56 -2.71
N GLU A 128 5.41 23.49 -2.90
CA GLU A 128 4.08 23.32 -3.55
C GLU A 128 4.06 22.62 -4.92
N GLU A 129 5.18 22.56 -5.67
CA GLU A 129 5.21 21.94 -7.01
C GLU A 129 5.11 20.42 -6.98
N GLN A 130 5.58 19.73 -5.94
CA GLN A 130 5.48 18.27 -5.88
C GLN A 130 4.18 17.79 -5.22
N VAL A 131 3.59 18.58 -4.37
CA VAL A 131 2.19 18.41 -3.95
C VAL A 131 1.28 18.49 -5.19
N ARG A 132 1.67 19.25 -6.20
CA ARG A 132 1.03 19.31 -7.53
C ARG A 132 1.12 18.01 -8.30
N PHE A 133 2.24 17.26 -8.25
CA PHE A 133 2.34 15.98 -8.96
C PHE A 133 1.40 14.92 -8.37
N GLY A 134 1.32 14.83 -7.04
CA GLY A 134 0.32 14.00 -6.38
C GLY A 134 -1.12 14.39 -6.72
N ARG A 135 -1.41 15.71 -6.80
CA ARG A 135 -2.71 16.24 -7.27
C ARG A 135 -2.94 15.98 -8.76
N MET A 136 -1.93 16.16 -9.61
CA MET A 136 -2.06 15.93 -11.06
C MET A 136 -2.35 14.45 -11.37
N VAL A 137 -1.76 13.49 -10.64
CA VAL A 137 -2.10 12.07 -10.76
C VAL A 137 -3.54 11.81 -10.30
N GLN A 138 -4.00 12.51 -9.26
CA GLN A 138 -5.40 12.46 -8.81
C GLN A 138 -6.36 13.11 -9.83
N ASP A 139 -5.98 14.23 -10.43
CA ASP A 139 -6.80 14.95 -11.41
C ASP A 139 -6.90 14.18 -12.73
N LEU A 140 -5.82 13.58 -13.21
CA LEU A 140 -5.83 12.71 -14.40
C LEU A 140 -6.70 11.46 -14.20
N SER A 141 -6.75 10.93 -12.96
CA SER A 141 -7.65 9.82 -12.64
C SER A 141 -9.12 10.25 -12.58
N SER A 142 -9.38 11.56 -12.36
CA SER A 142 -10.75 12.10 -12.28
C SER A 142 -11.32 12.47 -13.62
N GLU A 143 -10.50 12.84 -14.61
CA GLU A 143 -10.95 13.25 -15.96
C GLU A 143 -11.18 12.05 -16.90
N GLY A 144 -10.60 10.88 -16.61
CA GLY A 144 -10.80 9.66 -17.42
C GLY A 144 -12.16 8.99 -17.28
N ASN A 145 -13.07 9.53 -16.47
CA ASN A 145 -14.36 8.89 -16.18
C ASN A 145 -15.57 9.72 -16.63
N THR A 146 -15.39 10.61 -17.62
CA THR A 146 -16.49 11.37 -18.22
C THR A 146 -16.63 11.00 -19.71
N THR A 147 -17.05 9.76 -19.95
CA THR A 147 -17.69 9.34 -21.23
C THR A 147 -18.56 8.13 -20.96
#